data_b4c9c8a6974ad064c9b39826b0dfe270
#
_entry.id   b4c9c8a6974ad064c9b39826b0dfe270
#
_cell.length_a   1.000
_cell.length_b   1.000
_cell.length_c   1.000
_cell.angle_alpha   90.00
_cell.angle_beta   90.00
_cell.angle_gamma   90.00
#
_symmetry.space_group_name_H-M   'P 1'
#
loop_
_entity.id
_entity.type
_entity.pdbx_description
1 polymer ?
#
loop_
_entity_poly.entity_id
_entity_poly.type
_entity_poly.pdbx_seq_one_letter_code
_entity_poly.pdbx_strand_id
1 'polypeptide(L)'
;MLTQLTILTYLIILAYGLVIGSFLNVCIYRIPKRENIAKSSHCMSCGRKLGWRDMVPVFSYIILRGRCRQCGAKISIQYPLIEALNGVLYVIVFMANGFTFSSIVYCLMTSALIVIAIVDERTYKIPISFNLFLMLLGIIMTVSDYRHILSHLIGLVCVSLFLYGLYYFSSGKAIGGGDIKMMAGAGLILGGRNIILAFVLACILGSVIHSIRMKVSKRNNLLALGPYLSAGVFIAALWGDRFWGWYLSCMGL
;
A
#
# COMPACT_ATOMS: atom_id res chain seq x y z
N MET A 1 -5.60 -2.56 -34.34
CA MET A 1 -4.16 -2.44 -34.00
C MET A 1 -3.94 -1.64 -32.70
N LEU A 2 -4.47 -0.42 -32.54
CA LEU A 2 -4.38 0.37 -31.30
C LEU A 2 -4.93 -0.35 -30.06
N THR A 3 -6.10 -0.96 -30.15
CA THR A 3 -6.73 -1.72 -29.05
C THR A 3 -5.89 -2.93 -28.59
N GLN A 4 -5.26 -3.64 -29.53
CA GLN A 4 -4.40 -4.77 -29.21
C GLN A 4 -3.12 -4.34 -28.49
N LEU A 5 -2.51 -3.21 -28.91
CA LEU A 5 -1.34 -2.64 -28.26
C LEU A 5 -1.67 -2.20 -26.82
N THR A 6 -2.82 -1.57 -26.63
CA THR A 6 -3.29 -1.15 -25.30
C THR A 6 -3.49 -2.34 -24.37
N ILE A 7 -4.14 -3.41 -24.84
CA ILE A 7 -4.33 -4.64 -24.05
C ILE A 7 -2.97 -5.25 -23.66
N LEU A 8 -2.03 -5.36 -24.62
CA LEU A 8 -0.70 -5.88 -24.34
C LEU A 8 0.05 -5.07 -23.28
N THR A 9 -0.06 -3.72 -23.33
CA THR A 9 0.55 -2.85 -22.34
C THR A 9 0.00 -3.09 -20.94
N TYR A 10 -1.32 -3.23 -20.77
CA TYR A 10 -1.93 -3.55 -19.47
C TYR A 10 -1.56 -4.96 -18.97
N LEU A 11 -1.40 -5.94 -19.86
CA LEU A 11 -0.89 -7.26 -19.49
C LEU A 11 0.55 -7.21 -18.98
N ILE A 12 1.40 -6.38 -19.59
CA ILE A 12 2.77 -6.16 -19.14
C ILE A 12 2.77 -5.49 -17.75
N ILE A 13 1.94 -4.47 -17.54
CA ILE A 13 1.80 -3.81 -16.23
C ILE A 13 1.33 -4.80 -15.17
N LEU A 14 0.33 -5.62 -15.48
CA LEU A 14 -0.13 -6.67 -14.60
C LEU A 14 1.01 -7.62 -14.23
N ALA A 15 1.77 -8.11 -15.21
CA ALA A 15 2.90 -9.01 -15.01
C ALA A 15 3.97 -8.40 -14.08
N TYR A 16 4.35 -7.14 -14.30
CA TYR A 16 5.26 -6.42 -13.40
C TYR A 16 4.69 -6.31 -11.99
N GLY A 17 3.41 -5.96 -11.85
CA GLY A 17 2.75 -5.88 -10.57
C GLY A 17 2.71 -7.23 -9.83
N LEU A 18 2.48 -8.34 -10.53
CA LEU A 18 2.53 -9.69 -9.97
C LEU A 18 3.94 -10.04 -9.44
N VAL A 19 5.00 -9.73 -10.22
CA VAL A 19 6.40 -9.99 -9.83
C VAL A 19 6.77 -9.17 -8.60
N ILE A 20 6.44 -7.87 -8.58
CA ILE A 20 6.66 -7.03 -7.40
C ILE A 20 5.85 -7.57 -6.22
N GLY A 21 4.58 -7.97 -6.41
CA GLY A 21 3.75 -8.58 -5.38
C GLY A 21 4.37 -9.81 -4.73
N SER A 22 5.07 -10.65 -5.51
CA SER A 22 5.83 -11.78 -4.97
C SER A 22 6.95 -11.33 -4.04
N PHE A 23 7.67 -10.27 -4.39
CA PHE A 23 8.68 -9.66 -3.52
C PHE A 23 8.06 -9.04 -2.25
N LEU A 24 6.85 -8.43 -2.34
CA LEU A 24 6.17 -7.89 -1.17
C LEU A 24 5.90 -8.97 -0.11
N ASN A 25 5.59 -10.19 -0.50
CA ASN A 25 5.43 -11.31 0.43
C ASN A 25 6.71 -11.57 1.24
N VAL A 26 7.89 -11.46 0.60
CA VAL A 26 9.17 -11.57 1.30
C VAL A 26 9.34 -10.44 2.32
N CYS A 27 9.01 -9.20 1.93
CA CYS A 27 9.06 -8.04 2.81
C CYS A 27 8.13 -8.18 4.02
N ILE A 28 6.87 -8.58 3.79
CA ILE A 28 5.84 -8.77 4.83
C ILE A 28 6.29 -9.81 5.88
N TYR A 29 6.96 -10.86 5.44
CA TYR A 29 7.40 -11.93 6.35
C TYR A 29 8.71 -11.62 7.08
N ARG A 30 9.72 -11.08 6.36
CA ARG A 30 11.11 -10.94 6.87
C ARG A 30 11.35 -9.64 7.61
N ILE A 31 10.78 -8.52 7.16
CA ILE A 31 11.08 -7.20 7.78
C ILE A 31 10.65 -7.14 9.24
N PRO A 32 9.44 -7.61 9.65
CA PRO A 32 9.08 -7.61 11.07
C PRO A 32 9.99 -8.49 11.93
N LYS A 33 10.56 -9.54 11.33
CA LYS A 33 11.48 -10.48 12.01
C LYS A 33 12.94 -10.05 11.94
N ARG A 34 13.24 -8.93 11.27
CA ARG A 34 14.61 -8.45 11.02
C ARG A 34 15.49 -9.48 10.27
N GLU A 35 14.88 -10.34 9.45
CA GLU A 35 15.57 -11.30 8.62
C GLU A 35 16.12 -10.67 7.34
N ASN A 36 17.21 -11.21 6.80
CA ASN A 36 17.80 -10.71 5.55
C ASN A 36 16.87 -10.96 4.36
N ILE A 37 16.47 -9.88 3.68
CA ILE A 37 15.57 -9.90 2.52
C ILE A 37 16.23 -10.58 1.31
N ALA A 38 17.56 -10.46 1.16
CA ALA A 38 18.31 -11.01 0.02
C ALA A 38 18.51 -12.54 0.08
N LYS A 39 18.19 -13.19 1.20
CA LYS A 39 18.30 -14.64 1.33
C LYS A 39 17.32 -15.35 0.39
N SER A 40 17.76 -16.44 -0.24
CA SER A 40 16.90 -17.22 -1.16
C SER A 40 15.60 -17.69 -0.49
N SER A 41 14.51 -17.73 -1.26
CA SER A 41 13.24 -18.26 -0.80
C SER A 41 13.32 -19.79 -0.65
N HIS A 42 12.70 -20.32 0.40
CA HIS A 42 12.72 -21.75 0.72
C HIS A 42 11.36 -22.18 1.28
N CYS A 43 11.09 -23.47 1.19
CA CYS A 43 9.90 -24.05 1.80
C CYS A 43 10.04 -24.03 3.33
N MET A 44 9.04 -23.51 4.03
CA MET A 44 9.06 -23.40 5.49
C MET A 44 9.01 -24.76 6.20
N SER A 45 8.55 -25.82 5.52
CA SER A 45 8.40 -27.16 6.10
C SER A 45 9.60 -28.06 5.85
N CYS A 46 10.18 -28.07 4.64
CA CYS A 46 11.28 -28.96 4.29
C CYS A 46 12.62 -28.26 4.04
N GLY A 47 12.69 -26.93 4.12
CA GLY A 47 13.92 -26.14 3.93
C GLY A 47 14.43 -26.09 2.48
N ARG A 48 13.80 -26.79 1.51
CA ARG A 48 14.22 -26.77 0.11
C ARG A 48 14.21 -25.36 -0.44
N LYS A 49 15.26 -24.93 -1.12
CA LYS A 49 15.30 -23.69 -1.90
C LYS A 49 14.29 -23.78 -3.06
N LEU A 50 13.51 -22.71 -3.24
CA LEU A 50 12.56 -22.60 -4.34
C LEU A 50 13.30 -22.29 -5.62
N GLY A 51 12.96 -23.03 -6.69
CA GLY A 51 13.47 -22.76 -8.03
C GLY A 51 12.65 -21.65 -8.72
N TRP A 52 13.14 -21.13 -9.84
CA TRP A 52 12.46 -20.08 -10.61
C TRP A 52 11.02 -20.49 -11.03
N ARG A 53 10.81 -21.79 -11.36
CA ARG A 53 9.47 -22.34 -11.71
C ARG A 53 8.50 -22.34 -10.54
N ASP A 54 9.00 -22.38 -9.31
CA ASP A 54 8.19 -22.37 -8.09
C ASP A 54 7.88 -20.93 -7.62
N MET A 55 8.53 -19.93 -8.25
CA MET A 55 8.41 -18.50 -7.92
C MET A 55 7.63 -17.71 -8.98
N VAL A 56 7.10 -18.33 -10.04
CA VAL A 56 6.22 -17.63 -11.00
C VAL A 56 4.94 -17.19 -10.27
N PRO A 57 4.69 -15.86 -10.14
CA PRO A 57 3.62 -15.37 -9.30
C PRO A 57 2.26 -15.92 -9.73
N VAL A 58 1.41 -16.26 -8.76
CA VAL A 58 0.06 -16.81 -8.94
C VAL A 58 0.06 -18.16 -9.67
N PHE A 59 0.71 -18.25 -10.83
CA PHE A 59 0.69 -19.46 -11.67
C PHE A 59 1.33 -20.68 -10.98
N SER A 60 2.46 -20.51 -10.29
CA SER A 60 3.09 -21.60 -9.56
C SER A 60 2.18 -22.17 -8.48
N TYR A 61 1.45 -21.30 -7.78
CA TYR A 61 0.48 -21.71 -6.75
C TYR A 61 -0.66 -22.53 -7.35
N ILE A 62 -1.22 -22.11 -8.49
CA ILE A 62 -2.32 -22.79 -9.18
C ILE A 62 -1.86 -24.17 -9.69
N ILE A 63 -0.71 -24.23 -10.38
CA ILE A 63 -0.14 -25.47 -10.95
C ILE A 63 0.19 -26.47 -9.84
N LEU A 64 0.73 -25.99 -8.72
CA LEU A 64 1.08 -26.84 -7.57
C LEU A 64 -0.11 -27.11 -6.64
N ARG A 65 -1.30 -26.61 -6.97
CA ARG A 65 -2.54 -26.75 -6.16
C ARG A 65 -2.32 -26.32 -4.70
N GLY A 66 -1.54 -25.24 -4.51
CA GLY A 66 -1.22 -24.69 -3.19
C GLY A 66 -0.35 -25.60 -2.31
N ARG A 67 0.47 -26.47 -2.89
CA ARG A 67 1.32 -27.41 -2.16
C ARG A 67 2.79 -27.32 -2.61
N CYS A 68 3.71 -27.61 -1.68
CA CYS A 68 5.12 -27.70 -2.01
C CYS A 68 5.38 -28.88 -2.97
N ARG A 69 6.13 -28.65 -4.02
CA ARG A 69 6.49 -29.67 -5.03
C ARG A 69 7.22 -30.89 -4.45
N GLN A 70 7.97 -30.72 -3.36
CA GLN A 70 8.78 -31.80 -2.78
C GLN A 70 8.08 -32.50 -1.60
N CYS A 71 7.61 -31.74 -0.61
CA CYS A 71 7.07 -32.33 0.62
C CYS A 71 5.53 -32.29 0.70
N GLY A 72 4.82 -31.73 -0.28
CA GLY A 72 3.37 -31.64 -0.29
C GLY A 72 2.75 -30.69 0.75
N ALA A 73 3.56 -30.03 1.60
CA ALA A 73 3.05 -29.12 2.61
C ALA A 73 2.25 -27.98 1.99
N LYS A 74 1.17 -27.55 2.65
CA LYS A 74 0.29 -26.46 2.17
C LYS A 74 1.01 -25.13 2.15
N ILE A 75 0.88 -24.39 1.06
CA ILE A 75 1.35 -23.02 0.89
C ILE A 75 0.19 -22.08 1.25
N SER A 76 0.46 -21.03 2.00
CA SER A 76 -0.58 -20.05 2.38
C SER A 76 -1.18 -19.37 1.14
N ILE A 77 -2.50 -19.21 1.12
CA ILE A 77 -3.22 -18.45 0.08
C ILE A 77 -2.85 -16.97 0.06
N GLN A 78 -2.25 -16.47 1.11
CA GLN A 78 -1.76 -15.09 1.18
C GLN A 78 -0.80 -14.75 0.04
N TYR A 79 0.07 -15.71 -0.35
CA TYR A 79 1.07 -15.49 -1.40
C TYR A 79 0.41 -15.08 -2.73
N PRO A 80 -0.43 -15.92 -3.35
CA PRO A 80 -1.06 -15.55 -4.62
C PRO A 80 -2.05 -14.39 -4.47
N LEU A 81 -2.65 -14.19 -3.29
CA LEU A 81 -3.57 -13.09 -3.06
C LEU A 81 -2.86 -11.72 -3.12
N ILE A 82 -1.70 -11.58 -2.46
CA ILE A 82 -0.93 -10.33 -2.46
C ILE A 82 -0.36 -10.08 -3.84
N GLU A 83 0.13 -11.11 -4.52
CA GLU A 83 0.62 -11.02 -5.88
C GLU A 83 -0.47 -10.51 -6.83
N ALA A 84 -1.64 -11.14 -6.82
CA ALA A 84 -2.78 -10.74 -7.64
C ALA A 84 -3.28 -9.34 -7.27
N LEU A 85 -3.39 -9.02 -5.98
CA LEU A 85 -3.81 -7.70 -5.49
C LEU A 85 -2.88 -6.62 -6.03
N ASN A 86 -1.56 -6.77 -5.87
CA ASN A 86 -0.61 -5.77 -6.34
C ASN A 86 -0.66 -5.60 -7.86
N GLY A 87 -0.78 -6.70 -8.62
CA GLY A 87 -0.92 -6.66 -10.08
C GLY A 87 -2.17 -5.92 -10.53
N VAL A 88 -3.32 -6.23 -9.94
CA VAL A 88 -4.60 -5.58 -10.26
C VAL A 88 -4.57 -4.09 -9.88
N LEU A 89 -4.04 -3.73 -8.72
CA LEU A 89 -3.93 -2.34 -8.29
C LEU A 89 -3.03 -1.52 -9.22
N TYR A 90 -1.96 -2.09 -9.76
CA TYR A 90 -1.12 -1.43 -10.77
C TYR A 90 -1.91 -1.10 -12.03
N VAL A 91 -2.70 -2.07 -12.53
CA VAL A 91 -3.58 -1.83 -13.69
C VAL A 91 -4.57 -0.71 -13.39
N ILE A 92 -5.20 -0.71 -12.21
CA ILE A 92 -6.15 0.33 -11.80
C ILE A 92 -5.48 1.71 -11.75
N VAL A 93 -4.24 1.81 -11.22
CA VAL A 93 -3.48 3.08 -11.20
C VAL A 93 -3.31 3.64 -12.62
N PHE A 94 -2.86 2.81 -13.56
CA PHE A 94 -2.67 3.26 -14.94
C PHE A 94 -3.98 3.54 -15.68
N MET A 95 -5.06 2.84 -15.35
CA MET A 95 -6.40 3.14 -15.90
C MET A 95 -6.95 4.47 -15.38
N ALA A 96 -6.69 4.82 -14.12
CA ALA A 96 -7.19 6.04 -13.50
C ALA A 96 -6.38 7.29 -13.88
N ASN A 97 -5.04 7.17 -13.93
CA ASN A 97 -4.12 8.30 -14.09
C ASN A 97 -3.39 8.34 -15.46
N GLY A 98 -3.64 7.33 -16.31
CA GLY A 98 -2.97 7.21 -17.61
C GLY A 98 -1.48 6.82 -17.48
N PHE A 99 -0.77 6.91 -18.60
CA PHE A 99 0.67 6.59 -18.69
C PHE A 99 1.53 7.80 -18.34
N THR A 100 1.56 8.17 -17.08
CA THR A 100 2.30 9.33 -16.55
C THR A 100 3.42 8.89 -15.60
N PHE A 101 4.37 9.77 -15.34
CA PHE A 101 5.39 9.54 -14.32
C PHE A 101 4.76 9.33 -12.93
N SER A 102 3.72 10.11 -12.62
CA SER A 102 2.96 9.98 -11.36
C SER A 102 2.37 8.59 -11.18
N SER A 103 1.92 7.93 -12.26
CA SER A 103 1.39 6.55 -12.21
C SER A 103 2.45 5.55 -11.74
N ILE A 104 3.72 5.74 -12.14
CA ILE A 104 4.82 4.89 -11.67
C ILE A 104 5.04 5.10 -10.17
N VAL A 105 5.07 6.36 -9.71
CA VAL A 105 5.21 6.69 -8.28
C VAL A 105 4.04 6.10 -7.47
N TYR A 106 2.82 6.21 -7.98
CA TYR A 106 1.63 5.65 -7.32
C TYR A 106 1.64 4.11 -7.27
N CYS A 107 2.18 3.43 -8.27
CA CYS A 107 2.38 1.99 -8.22
C CYS A 107 3.35 1.59 -7.11
N LEU A 108 4.50 2.27 -7.01
CA LEU A 108 5.49 2.02 -5.96
C LEU A 108 4.95 2.35 -4.57
N MET A 109 4.22 3.46 -4.45
CA MET A 109 3.48 3.83 -3.24
C MET A 109 2.48 2.72 -2.86
N THR A 110 1.67 2.24 -3.80
CA THR A 110 0.69 1.17 -3.59
C THR A 110 1.34 -0.09 -3.02
N SER A 111 2.48 -0.49 -3.58
CA SER A 111 3.25 -1.63 -3.06
C SER A 111 3.70 -1.42 -1.61
N ALA A 112 4.18 -0.21 -1.27
CA ALA A 112 4.54 0.12 0.10
C ALA A 112 3.33 0.09 1.04
N LEU A 113 2.19 0.64 0.59
CA LEU A 113 0.94 0.65 1.36
C LEU A 113 0.40 -0.76 1.65
N ILE A 114 0.51 -1.70 0.70
CA ILE A 114 0.13 -3.11 0.93
C ILE A 114 0.98 -3.72 2.05
N VAL A 115 2.30 -3.51 2.02
CA VAL A 115 3.17 -4.05 3.07
C VAL A 115 2.87 -3.42 4.41
N ILE A 116 2.72 -2.08 4.46
CA ILE A 116 2.37 -1.35 5.68
C ILE A 116 1.06 -1.88 6.26
N ALA A 117 0.01 -2.00 5.44
CA ALA A 117 -1.30 -2.46 5.88
C ALA A 117 -1.24 -3.86 6.51
N ILE A 118 -0.55 -4.81 5.87
CA ILE A 118 -0.50 -6.19 6.34
C ILE A 118 0.41 -6.34 7.56
N VAL A 119 1.52 -5.62 7.60
CA VAL A 119 2.43 -5.67 8.74
C VAL A 119 1.79 -5.01 9.95
N ASP A 120 1.16 -3.85 9.79
CA ASP A 120 0.47 -3.14 10.87
C ASP A 120 -0.70 -3.95 11.44
N GLU A 121 -1.52 -4.56 10.59
CA GLU A 121 -2.62 -5.46 11.04
C GLU A 121 -2.13 -6.62 11.91
N ARG A 122 -0.88 -7.08 11.73
CA ARG A 122 -0.30 -8.21 12.47
C ARG A 122 0.49 -7.80 13.70
N THR A 123 1.20 -6.70 13.61
CA THR A 123 2.22 -6.32 14.61
C THR A 123 1.92 -5.01 15.31
N TYR A 124 0.92 -4.26 14.87
CA TYR A 124 0.61 -2.90 15.31
C TYR A 124 1.83 -1.97 15.21
N LYS A 125 2.68 -2.21 14.22
CA LYS A 125 3.91 -1.44 13.99
C LYS A 125 4.15 -1.26 12.51
N ILE A 126 4.38 -0.03 12.08
CA ILE A 126 4.77 0.30 10.72
C ILE A 126 6.30 0.24 10.60
N PRO A 127 6.86 -0.57 9.68
CA PRO A 127 8.30 -0.64 9.49
C PRO A 127 8.86 0.70 9.00
N ILE A 128 9.91 1.19 9.64
CA ILE A 128 10.53 2.49 9.32
C ILE A 128 11.07 2.55 7.89
N SER A 129 11.52 1.41 7.35
CA SER A 129 12.03 1.31 5.98
C SER A 129 10.97 1.72 4.93
N PHE A 130 9.70 1.36 5.15
CA PHE A 130 8.62 1.75 4.24
C PHE A 130 8.21 3.22 4.41
N ASN A 131 8.28 3.76 5.63
CA ASN A 131 8.08 5.19 5.85
C ASN A 131 9.17 6.01 5.15
N LEU A 132 10.43 5.58 5.23
CA LEU A 132 11.53 6.22 4.51
C LEU A 132 11.38 6.08 2.99
N PHE A 133 10.90 4.94 2.51
CA PHE A 133 10.62 4.73 1.09
C PHE A 133 9.49 5.65 0.59
N LEU A 134 8.40 5.80 1.34
CA LEU A 134 7.34 6.76 1.01
C LEU A 134 7.86 8.20 1.00
N MET A 135 8.72 8.56 1.95
CA MET A 135 9.34 9.88 1.99
C MET A 135 10.22 10.14 0.77
N LEU A 136 11.02 9.14 0.37
CA LEU A 136 11.83 9.21 -0.86
C LEU A 136 10.96 9.41 -2.10
N LEU A 137 9.89 8.63 -2.25
CA LEU A 137 8.92 8.80 -3.35
C LEU A 137 8.28 10.19 -3.34
N GLY A 138 7.98 10.72 -2.15
CA GLY A 138 7.44 12.06 -1.98
C GLY A 138 8.42 13.15 -2.44
N ILE A 139 9.70 13.01 -2.11
CA ILE A 139 10.75 13.93 -2.58
C ILE A 139 10.85 13.86 -4.12
N ILE A 140 10.87 12.67 -4.70
CA ILE A 140 10.91 12.47 -6.16
C ILE A 140 9.69 13.13 -6.81
N MET A 141 8.50 12.95 -6.25
CA MET A 141 7.28 13.56 -6.77
C MET A 141 7.31 15.08 -6.70
N THR A 142 7.75 15.65 -5.56
CA THR A 142 7.87 17.10 -5.35
C THR A 142 8.87 17.74 -6.32
N VAL A 143 9.99 17.08 -6.59
CA VAL A 143 10.99 17.55 -7.56
C VAL A 143 10.45 17.48 -8.99
N SER A 144 9.70 16.44 -9.32
CA SER A 144 9.11 16.27 -10.66
C SER A 144 7.98 17.27 -10.93
N ASP A 145 7.24 17.66 -9.90
CA ASP A 145 6.14 18.63 -9.96
C ASP A 145 6.50 19.93 -9.19
N TYR A 146 7.62 20.54 -9.56
CA TYR A 146 8.14 21.74 -8.90
C TYR A 146 7.17 22.93 -8.92
N ARG A 147 6.21 22.96 -9.86
CA ARG A 147 5.20 24.03 -9.96
C ARG A 147 4.23 24.00 -8.78
N HIS A 148 3.99 22.85 -8.19
CA HIS A 148 3.06 22.64 -7.05
C HIS A 148 3.80 22.31 -5.76
N ILE A 149 5.09 22.69 -5.64
CA ILE A 149 5.93 22.38 -4.47
C ILE A 149 5.28 22.79 -3.15
N LEU A 150 4.59 23.92 -3.10
CA LEU A 150 3.88 24.40 -1.93
C LEU A 150 2.77 23.43 -1.50
N SER A 151 2.01 22.88 -2.46
CA SER A 151 0.99 21.87 -2.17
C SER A 151 1.59 20.61 -1.56
N HIS A 152 2.73 20.14 -2.08
CA HIS A 152 3.44 18.99 -1.56
C HIS A 152 3.97 19.23 -0.13
N LEU A 153 4.54 20.42 0.12
CA LEU A 153 5.01 20.80 1.47
C LEU A 153 3.86 20.95 2.47
N ILE A 154 2.74 21.53 2.05
CA ILE A 154 1.51 21.58 2.88
C ILE A 154 1.05 20.14 3.16
N GLY A 155 1.09 19.26 2.17
CA GLY A 155 0.72 17.84 2.32
C GLY A 155 1.59 17.12 3.34
N LEU A 156 2.90 17.37 3.34
CA LEU A 156 3.83 16.82 4.34
C LEU A 156 3.38 17.15 5.77
N VAL A 157 2.93 18.38 6.02
CA VAL A 157 2.73 18.91 7.37
C VAL A 157 1.28 18.81 7.83
N CYS A 158 0.31 19.02 6.95
CA CYS A 158 -1.09 19.24 7.31
C CYS A 158 -1.66 18.11 8.19
N VAL A 159 -1.69 16.89 7.70
CA VAL A 159 -2.23 15.74 8.45
C VAL A 159 -1.22 15.21 9.47
N SER A 160 0.05 15.20 9.14
CA SER A 160 1.09 14.68 10.05
C SER A 160 1.23 15.52 11.33
N LEU A 161 1.11 16.85 11.22
CA LEU A 161 1.12 17.74 12.38
C LEU A 161 -0.13 17.55 13.27
N PHE A 162 -1.30 17.39 12.65
CA PHE A 162 -2.52 17.07 13.36
C PHE A 162 -2.40 15.75 14.14
N LEU A 163 -1.91 14.69 13.48
CA LEU A 163 -1.66 13.40 14.14
C LEU A 163 -0.58 13.49 15.22
N TYR A 164 0.46 14.30 15.00
CA TYR A 164 1.47 14.56 16.02
C TYR A 164 0.89 15.27 17.24
N GLY A 165 0.00 16.22 17.06
CA GLY A 165 -0.74 16.84 18.15
C GLY A 165 -1.53 15.82 18.97
N LEU A 166 -2.30 14.95 18.31
CA LEU A 166 -3.02 13.86 18.98
C LEU A 166 -2.08 12.89 19.71
N TYR A 167 -0.94 12.55 19.11
CA TYR A 167 0.09 11.73 19.73
C TYR A 167 0.63 12.39 21.02
N TYR A 168 0.95 13.68 20.95
CA TYR A 168 1.49 14.43 22.08
C TYR A 168 0.49 14.51 23.23
N PHE A 169 -0.75 14.92 22.97
CA PHE A 169 -1.81 15.04 24.00
C PHE A 169 -2.22 13.69 24.60
N SER A 170 -2.14 12.59 23.81
CA SER A 170 -2.47 11.25 24.29
C SER A 170 -1.29 10.52 24.94
N SER A 171 -0.11 11.16 25.05
CA SER A 171 1.13 10.52 25.48
C SER A 171 1.43 9.22 24.69
N GLY A 172 1.19 9.23 23.40
CA GLY A 172 1.45 8.12 22.49
C GLY A 172 0.47 6.94 22.58
N LYS A 173 -0.63 7.06 23.33
CA LYS A 173 -1.61 5.98 23.54
C LYS A 173 -2.65 5.88 22.41
N ALA A 174 -3.00 7.01 21.78
CA ALA A 174 -4.07 7.05 20.78
C ALA A 174 -3.59 6.71 19.36
N ILE A 175 -2.39 7.14 18.99
CA ILE A 175 -1.86 7.03 17.61
C ILE A 175 -0.40 6.60 17.66
N GLY A 176 -0.01 5.73 16.71
CA GLY A 176 1.38 5.28 16.56
C GLY A 176 2.27 6.33 15.87
N GLY A 177 3.52 6.49 16.31
CA GLY A 177 4.49 7.35 15.62
C GLY A 177 4.80 6.90 14.18
N GLY A 178 4.46 5.66 13.83
CA GLY A 178 4.55 5.11 12.48
C GLY A 178 3.53 5.73 11.53
N ASP A 179 2.28 5.91 11.99
CA ASP A 179 1.18 6.50 11.21
C ASP A 179 1.48 7.95 10.84
N ILE A 180 2.07 8.72 11.76
CA ILE A 180 2.48 10.11 11.54
C ILE A 180 3.48 10.20 10.39
N LYS A 181 4.52 9.36 10.42
CA LYS A 181 5.57 9.33 9.39
C LYS A 181 5.03 8.85 8.05
N MET A 182 4.12 7.87 8.06
CA MET A 182 3.44 7.38 6.87
C MET A 182 2.62 8.49 6.20
N MET A 183 1.81 9.21 6.98
CA MET A 183 0.98 10.30 6.46
C MET A 183 1.82 11.49 5.98
N ALA A 184 2.97 11.75 6.60
CA ALA A 184 3.92 12.74 6.12
C ALA A 184 4.47 12.39 4.73
N GLY A 185 4.95 11.15 4.54
CA GLY A 185 5.45 10.67 3.24
C GLY A 185 4.36 10.62 2.17
N ALA A 186 3.18 10.10 2.51
CA ALA A 186 2.02 10.06 1.61
C ALA A 186 1.54 11.47 1.25
N GLY A 187 1.55 12.41 2.21
CA GLY A 187 1.19 13.80 2.00
C GLY A 187 2.13 14.53 1.05
N LEU A 188 3.43 14.23 1.13
CA LEU A 188 4.43 14.75 0.21
C LEU A 188 4.22 14.21 -1.23
N ILE A 189 3.64 13.00 -1.38
CA ILE A 189 3.29 12.44 -2.71
C ILE A 189 2.00 13.09 -3.25
N LEU A 190 0.95 13.16 -2.42
CA LEU A 190 -0.41 13.52 -2.85
C LEU A 190 -0.71 15.03 -2.84
N GLY A 191 0.07 15.81 -2.09
CA GLY A 191 -0.23 17.22 -1.83
C GLY A 191 -1.32 17.44 -0.77
N GLY A 192 -1.48 18.71 -0.35
CA GLY A 192 -2.29 19.08 0.81
C GLY A 192 -3.77 18.72 0.70
N ARG A 193 -4.40 18.95 -0.46
CA ARG A 193 -5.84 18.65 -0.65
C ARG A 193 -6.13 17.17 -0.56
N ASN A 194 -5.37 16.35 -1.30
CA ASN A 194 -5.64 14.92 -1.42
C ASN A 194 -5.27 14.15 -0.16
N ILE A 195 -4.28 14.61 0.64
CA ILE A 195 -3.95 13.94 1.90
C ILE A 195 -5.02 14.15 2.98
N ILE A 196 -5.68 15.32 2.99
CA ILE A 196 -6.82 15.56 3.88
C ILE A 196 -7.96 14.62 3.52
N LEU A 197 -8.30 14.52 2.23
CA LEU A 197 -9.30 13.56 1.74
C LEU A 197 -8.94 12.12 2.13
N ALA A 198 -7.67 11.72 1.94
CA ALA A 198 -7.18 10.40 2.32
C ALA A 198 -7.41 10.10 3.80
N PHE A 199 -7.11 11.07 4.66
CA PHE A 199 -7.29 10.94 6.11
C PHE A 199 -8.77 10.83 6.49
N VAL A 200 -9.64 11.66 5.93
CA VAL A 200 -11.09 11.58 6.17
C VAL A 200 -11.64 10.22 5.72
N LEU A 201 -11.28 9.75 4.54
CA LEU A 201 -11.68 8.43 4.05
C LEU A 201 -11.17 7.30 4.97
N ALA A 202 -9.92 7.39 5.43
CA ALA A 202 -9.37 6.43 6.38
C ALA A 202 -10.14 6.39 7.70
N CYS A 203 -10.54 7.54 8.24
CA CYS A 203 -11.35 7.63 9.46
C CYS A 203 -12.74 7.00 9.25
N ILE A 204 -13.39 7.27 8.12
CA ILE A 204 -14.69 6.68 7.77
C ILE A 204 -14.58 5.17 7.65
N LEU A 205 -13.63 4.68 6.84
CA LEU A 205 -13.40 3.24 6.65
C LEU A 205 -13.05 2.54 7.97
N GLY A 206 -12.15 3.15 8.75
CA GLY A 206 -11.75 2.63 10.04
C GLY A 206 -12.92 2.53 11.03
N SER A 207 -13.74 3.57 11.13
CA SER A 207 -14.89 3.57 12.05
C SER A 207 -15.94 2.54 11.64
N VAL A 208 -16.27 2.43 10.35
CA VAL A 208 -17.27 1.48 9.85
C VAL A 208 -16.80 0.03 10.04
N ILE A 209 -15.60 -0.27 9.54
CA ILE A 209 -15.08 -1.66 9.59
C ILE A 209 -14.81 -2.09 11.02
N HIS A 210 -14.26 -1.22 11.86
CA HIS A 210 -14.02 -1.54 13.27
C HIS A 210 -15.31 -1.77 14.03
N SER A 211 -16.35 -0.96 13.79
CA SER A 211 -17.68 -1.15 14.39
C SER A 211 -18.29 -2.50 14.00
N ILE A 212 -18.14 -2.92 12.75
CA ILE A 212 -18.59 -4.23 12.29
C ILE A 212 -17.77 -5.35 12.97
N ARG A 213 -16.44 -5.19 13.03
CA ARG A 213 -15.55 -6.19 13.67
C ARG A 213 -15.86 -6.37 15.15
N MET A 214 -16.16 -5.30 15.88
CA MET A 214 -16.54 -5.39 17.29
C MET A 214 -17.87 -6.12 17.52
N LYS A 215 -18.83 -5.97 16.59
CA LYS A 215 -20.11 -6.71 16.67
C LYS A 215 -19.95 -8.20 16.38
N VAL A 216 -19.05 -8.57 15.46
CA VAL A 216 -18.89 -9.97 14.99
C VAL A 216 -17.86 -10.74 15.83
N SER A 217 -16.81 -10.09 16.29
CA SER A 217 -15.72 -10.73 17.02
C SER A 217 -15.46 -9.99 18.33
N LYS A 218 -15.61 -10.65 19.47
CA LYS A 218 -15.27 -10.13 20.82
C LYS A 218 -13.73 -9.95 21.01
N ARG A 219 -12.98 -9.76 19.95
CA ARG A 219 -11.52 -9.59 19.98
C ARG A 219 -11.12 -8.16 20.35
N ASN A 220 -9.93 -8.02 20.93
CA ASN A 220 -9.30 -6.83 21.48
C ASN A 220 -9.70 -5.48 20.83
N ASN A 221 -9.93 -4.47 21.65
CA ASN A 221 -10.30 -3.10 21.30
C ASN A 221 -9.19 -2.31 20.56
N LEU A 222 -8.05 -2.95 20.23
CA LEU A 222 -6.96 -2.30 19.52
C LEU A 222 -7.23 -2.28 18.02
N LEU A 223 -7.23 -1.08 17.45
CA LEU A 223 -7.37 -0.84 16.01
C LEU A 223 -5.98 -0.64 15.39
N ALA A 224 -5.61 -1.48 14.41
CA ALA A 224 -4.51 -1.17 13.51
C ALA A 224 -4.99 -0.09 12.54
N LEU A 225 -4.42 1.11 12.60
CA LEU A 225 -4.84 2.24 11.77
C LEU A 225 -4.25 2.18 10.36
N GLY A 226 -3.07 1.58 10.21
CA GLY A 226 -2.32 1.48 8.95
C GLY A 226 -3.11 0.97 7.75
N PRO A 227 -3.90 -0.11 7.86
CA PRO A 227 -4.71 -0.61 6.73
C PRO A 227 -5.72 0.42 6.21
N TYR A 228 -6.37 1.17 7.09
CA TYR A 228 -7.38 2.17 6.71
C TYR A 228 -6.73 3.41 6.13
N LEU A 229 -5.61 3.87 6.72
CA LEU A 229 -4.79 4.94 6.16
C LEU A 229 -4.28 4.57 4.77
N SER A 230 -3.79 3.34 4.59
CA SER A 230 -3.33 2.83 3.29
C SER A 230 -4.43 2.85 2.24
N ALA A 231 -5.64 2.40 2.59
CA ALA A 231 -6.79 2.43 1.69
C ALA A 231 -7.21 3.86 1.35
N GLY A 232 -7.29 4.75 2.33
CA GLY A 232 -7.61 6.16 2.13
C GLY A 232 -6.62 6.88 1.22
N VAL A 233 -5.31 6.66 1.43
CA VAL A 233 -4.23 7.21 0.60
C VAL A 233 -4.34 6.69 -0.84
N PHE A 234 -4.58 5.38 -1.03
CA PHE A 234 -4.74 4.80 -2.36
C PHE A 234 -5.95 5.38 -3.10
N ILE A 235 -7.11 5.47 -2.45
CA ILE A 235 -8.33 6.03 -3.05
C ILE A 235 -8.12 7.50 -3.42
N ALA A 236 -7.52 8.30 -2.55
CA ALA A 236 -7.25 9.71 -2.80
C ALA A 236 -6.23 9.92 -3.93
N ALA A 237 -5.24 9.03 -4.09
CA ALA A 237 -4.30 9.06 -5.19
C ALA A 237 -4.96 8.87 -6.56
N LEU A 238 -6.04 8.09 -6.63
CA LEU A 238 -6.70 7.76 -7.89
C LEU A 238 -7.84 8.73 -8.25
N TRP A 239 -8.58 9.16 -7.25
CA TRP A 239 -9.83 9.91 -7.47
C TRP A 239 -9.90 11.23 -6.71
N GLY A 240 -8.85 11.61 -5.99
CA GLY A 240 -8.85 12.83 -5.17
C GLY A 240 -9.17 14.08 -5.97
N ASP A 241 -8.49 14.30 -7.10
CA ASP A 241 -8.70 15.49 -7.94
C ASP A 241 -10.11 15.51 -8.56
N ARG A 242 -10.64 14.34 -8.94
CA ARG A 242 -12.02 14.23 -9.45
C ARG A 242 -13.04 14.54 -8.36
N PHE A 243 -12.78 14.08 -7.14
CA PHE A 243 -13.65 14.38 -6.00
C PHE A 243 -13.67 15.87 -5.70
N TRP A 244 -12.51 16.53 -5.68
CA TRP A 244 -12.43 17.97 -5.44
C TRP A 244 -13.08 18.76 -6.56
N GLY A 245 -12.90 18.39 -7.83
CA GLY A 245 -13.57 19.01 -8.97
C GLY A 245 -15.09 18.91 -8.88
N TRP A 246 -15.61 17.73 -8.51
CA TRP A 246 -17.04 17.53 -8.27
C TRP A 246 -17.55 18.38 -7.08
N TYR A 247 -16.84 18.35 -5.96
CA TYR A 247 -17.22 19.10 -4.76
C TYR A 247 -17.28 20.61 -5.00
N LEU A 248 -16.26 21.18 -5.67
CA LEU A 248 -16.23 22.60 -6.02
C LEU A 248 -17.34 22.96 -7.01
N SER A 249 -17.62 22.14 -8.00
CA SER A 249 -18.74 22.38 -8.94
C SER A 249 -20.09 22.35 -8.23
N CYS A 250 -20.29 21.54 -7.18
CA CYS A 250 -21.51 21.56 -6.36
C CYS A 250 -21.64 22.83 -5.53
N MET A 251 -20.51 23.48 -5.17
CA MET A 251 -20.51 24.75 -4.44
C MET A 251 -20.58 25.99 -5.34
N GLY A 252 -20.59 25.81 -6.67
CA GLY A 252 -20.64 26.92 -7.63
C GLY A 252 -19.30 27.66 -7.79
N LEU A 253 -18.15 26.98 -7.46
CA LEU A 253 -16.80 27.52 -7.53
C LEU A 253 -16.02 26.85 -8.67
#